data_530e2d8de2f2b322f4ef39df0b52b3fc
#
_entry.id   530e2d8de2f2b322f4ef39df0b52b3fc
#
_cell.length_a   1.000
_cell.length_b   1.000
_cell.length_c   1.000
_cell.angle_alpha   90.00
_cell.angle_beta   90.00
_cell.angle_gamma   90.00
#
_symmetry.space_group_name_H-M   'P 1'
#
loop_
_entity.id
_entity.type
_entity.pdbx_description
1 polymer ?
#
loop_
_entity_poly.entity_id
_entity_poly.type
_entity_poly.pdbx_seq_one_letter_code
_entity_poly.pdbx_strand_id
1 'polypeptide(L)'
;AIASNVAVPNGVVMISPSATSPGLTALDDKGFFFRTAPSDARGGQILADITKDRRIKSVAITYTNNDYGKGLADVYAAAVKAHGIKVTIVSAHEDGKADYSSEVATLASAGGDAVAVIGYLDQGGKGIIQGSLDSGAFDKFILSDGMIGDSLTDAFGKDLNKSFGSMPGSMNEKTAGTFASVAKAAGIDSSGPYTGESYDAAALIVLAMQAGGSADRASIAKNVMDVANGPGTKIYPGELKKGLDLLAKGKKVDYEGATGVSFTSVGEAEGSFLEKEIKGGKFKNKKQR
;
A
#
# COMPACT_ATOMS: atom_id res chain seq x y z
N ALA A 1 15.96 4.43 5.53
CA ALA A 1 16.87 4.71 6.67
C ALA A 1 17.04 3.47 7.57
N ILE A 2 15.95 2.89 8.19
CA ILE A 2 16.08 1.76 9.13
C ILE A 2 16.72 0.54 8.45
N ALA A 3 16.25 0.16 7.27
CA ALA A 3 16.80 -0.98 6.54
C ALA A 3 18.32 -0.81 6.30
N SER A 4 18.72 0.32 5.68
CA SER A 4 20.12 0.56 5.28
C SER A 4 21.05 0.78 6.47
N ASN A 5 20.60 1.50 7.51
CA ASN A 5 21.48 1.99 8.56
C ASN A 5 21.50 1.07 9.81
N VAL A 6 20.47 0.23 9.96
CA VAL A 6 20.33 -0.62 11.17
C VAL A 6 20.20 -2.09 10.80
N ALA A 7 19.18 -2.47 10.01
CA ALA A 7 18.86 -3.88 9.80
C ALA A 7 19.95 -4.61 8.99
N VAL A 8 20.25 -4.11 7.79
CA VAL A 8 21.23 -4.74 6.88
C VAL A 8 22.62 -4.84 7.50
N PRO A 9 23.20 -3.77 8.09
CA PRO A 9 24.53 -3.86 8.72
C PRO A 9 24.60 -4.84 9.88
N ASN A 10 23.49 -5.09 10.55
CA ASN A 10 23.40 -6.03 11.68
C ASN A 10 22.84 -7.41 11.28
N GLY A 11 22.64 -7.67 10.00
CA GLY A 11 22.09 -8.93 9.49
C GLY A 11 20.69 -9.24 10.03
N VAL A 12 19.85 -8.22 10.28
CA VAL A 12 18.49 -8.38 10.78
C VAL A 12 17.51 -8.42 9.62
N VAL A 13 16.74 -9.50 9.52
CA VAL A 13 15.67 -9.62 8.52
C VAL A 13 14.57 -8.63 8.84
N MET A 14 14.12 -7.91 7.83
CA MET A 14 12.94 -7.05 7.88
C MET A 14 11.95 -7.48 6.80
N ILE A 15 10.68 -7.66 7.18
CA ILE A 15 9.58 -7.79 6.22
C ILE A 15 8.60 -6.65 6.50
N SER A 16 8.55 -5.67 5.63
CA SER A 16 7.64 -4.53 5.79
C SER A 16 6.28 -4.81 5.16
N PRO A 17 5.19 -4.65 5.90
CA PRO A 17 3.84 -4.79 5.34
C PRO A 17 3.34 -3.54 4.59
N SER A 18 3.98 -2.38 4.75
CA SER A 18 3.42 -1.10 4.31
C SER A 18 4.42 -0.10 3.73
N ALA A 19 5.68 -0.47 3.60
CA ALA A 19 6.69 0.40 2.99
C ALA A 19 6.66 0.26 1.46
N THR A 20 5.99 1.16 0.77
CA THR A 20 5.70 1.08 -0.67
C THR A 20 6.64 1.90 -1.56
N SER A 21 7.45 2.82 -1.00
CA SER A 21 8.34 3.70 -1.77
C SER A 21 9.11 2.95 -2.88
N PRO A 22 9.12 3.48 -4.13
CA PRO A 22 9.84 2.87 -5.25
C PRO A 22 11.35 2.75 -5.01
N GLY A 23 11.93 3.66 -4.21
CA GLY A 23 13.36 3.66 -3.90
C GLY A 23 13.84 2.42 -3.13
N LEU A 24 12.92 1.66 -2.51
CA LEU A 24 13.26 0.44 -1.79
C LEU A 24 13.62 -0.74 -2.73
N THR A 25 13.11 -0.73 -3.97
CA THR A 25 13.43 -1.76 -4.98
C THR A 25 14.93 -1.81 -5.32
N ALA A 26 15.59 -0.67 -5.29
CA ALA A 26 17.02 -0.54 -5.63
C ALA A 26 17.94 -0.57 -4.38
N LEU A 27 17.41 -0.92 -3.22
CA LEU A 27 18.20 -0.97 -1.99
C LEU A 27 19.21 -2.12 -2.05
N ASP A 28 20.48 -1.83 -1.77
CA ASP A 28 21.49 -2.90 -1.53
C ASP A 28 21.25 -3.50 -0.13
N ASP A 29 20.25 -4.35 -0.05
CA ASP A 29 19.80 -4.95 1.21
C ASP A 29 20.43 -6.31 1.53
N LYS A 30 21.23 -6.85 0.60
CA LYS A 30 21.90 -8.15 0.74
C LYS A 30 20.94 -9.30 1.10
N GLY A 31 19.68 -9.19 0.71
CA GLY A 31 18.64 -10.18 1.00
C GLY A 31 18.09 -10.14 2.42
N PHE A 32 18.25 -9.02 3.14
CA PHE A 32 17.69 -8.84 4.50
C PHE A 32 16.43 -7.99 4.55
N PHE A 33 16.02 -7.36 3.43
CA PHE A 33 14.80 -6.57 3.37
C PHE A 33 13.80 -7.19 2.39
N PHE A 34 12.57 -7.38 2.87
CA PHE A 34 11.43 -7.84 2.09
C PHE A 34 10.25 -6.93 2.33
N ARG A 35 9.25 -6.95 1.44
CA ARG A 35 7.98 -6.26 1.66
C ARG A 35 6.81 -7.05 1.07
N THR A 36 5.80 -7.29 1.89
CA THR A 36 4.53 -7.90 1.48
C THR A 36 3.60 -6.90 0.80
N ALA A 37 3.85 -5.60 0.94
CA ALA A 37 3.21 -4.57 0.14
C ALA A 37 3.90 -4.46 -1.24
N PRO A 38 3.12 -4.28 -2.34
CA PRO A 38 3.69 -4.00 -3.66
C PRO A 38 4.28 -2.58 -3.74
N SER A 39 5.16 -2.37 -4.70
CA SER A 39 5.82 -1.09 -4.94
C SER A 39 4.88 -0.02 -5.52
N ASP A 40 5.06 1.23 -5.10
CA ASP A 40 4.42 2.41 -5.69
C ASP A 40 4.85 2.67 -7.13
N ALA A 41 5.94 2.05 -7.60
CA ALA A 41 6.28 2.04 -9.02
C ALA A 41 5.13 1.47 -9.88
N ARG A 42 4.38 0.50 -9.34
CA ARG A 42 3.16 -0.03 -9.95
C ARG A 42 1.91 0.73 -9.46
N GLY A 43 1.83 1.02 -8.16
CA GLY A 43 0.69 1.71 -7.55
C GLY A 43 0.37 3.04 -8.21
N GLY A 44 1.39 3.85 -8.50
CA GLY A 44 1.23 5.14 -9.19
C GLY A 44 0.72 5.00 -10.63
N GLN A 45 1.16 3.96 -11.35
CA GLN A 45 0.64 3.67 -12.71
C GLN A 45 -0.84 3.26 -12.66
N ILE A 46 -1.21 2.39 -11.72
CA ILE A 46 -2.60 1.96 -11.53
C ILE A 46 -3.49 3.15 -11.16
N LEU A 47 -3.05 4.03 -10.26
CA LEU A 47 -3.79 5.22 -9.89
C LEU A 47 -3.97 6.16 -11.10
N ALA A 48 -2.97 6.27 -11.97
CA ALA A 48 -3.05 7.03 -13.21
C ALA A 48 -4.04 6.40 -14.22
N ASP A 49 -4.05 5.08 -14.35
CA ASP A 49 -5.03 4.37 -15.18
C ASP A 49 -6.47 4.60 -14.70
N ILE A 50 -6.68 4.56 -13.37
CA ILE A 50 -7.99 4.88 -12.78
C ILE A 50 -8.37 6.34 -13.08
N THR A 51 -7.43 7.28 -12.97
CA THR A 51 -7.64 8.69 -13.28
C THR A 51 -8.08 8.89 -14.72
N LYS A 52 -7.42 8.20 -15.67
CA LYS A 52 -7.80 8.18 -17.09
C LYS A 52 -9.20 7.60 -17.32
N ASP A 53 -9.50 6.44 -16.71
CA ASP A 53 -10.81 5.76 -16.82
C ASP A 53 -11.94 6.66 -16.30
N ARG A 54 -11.65 7.52 -15.33
CA ARG A 54 -12.58 8.53 -14.77
C ARG A 54 -12.67 9.81 -15.61
N ARG A 55 -11.96 9.86 -16.78
CA ARG A 55 -11.97 10.96 -17.74
C ARG A 55 -11.52 12.31 -17.17
N ILE A 56 -10.66 12.31 -16.17
CA ILE A 56 -10.00 13.50 -15.66
C ILE A 56 -9.06 14.04 -16.75
N LYS A 57 -9.05 15.35 -16.96
CA LYS A 57 -8.24 16.01 -18.01
C LYS A 57 -7.04 16.78 -17.41
N SER A 58 -7.20 17.23 -16.17
CA SER A 58 -6.16 17.97 -15.47
C SER A 58 -6.15 17.64 -13.98
N VAL A 59 -4.95 17.56 -13.39
CA VAL A 59 -4.78 17.23 -11.96
C VAL A 59 -3.72 18.13 -11.33
N ALA A 60 -4.05 18.68 -10.17
CA ALA A 60 -3.09 19.18 -9.21
C ALA A 60 -2.63 18.01 -8.33
N ILE A 61 -1.36 17.97 -7.94
CA ILE A 61 -0.80 16.91 -7.11
C ILE A 61 -0.18 17.55 -5.87
N THR A 62 -0.59 17.09 -4.70
CA THR A 62 0.11 17.38 -3.44
C THR A 62 0.57 16.09 -2.78
N TYR A 63 1.74 16.12 -2.15
CA TYR A 63 2.33 14.94 -1.53
C TYR A 63 3.02 15.27 -0.21
N THR A 64 2.96 14.34 0.75
CA THR A 64 3.72 14.44 2.00
C THR A 64 5.22 14.47 1.71
N ASN A 65 5.95 15.40 2.34
CA ASN A 65 7.38 15.66 2.07
C ASN A 65 8.30 14.60 2.66
N ASN A 66 8.18 13.37 2.16
CA ASN A 66 9.04 12.24 2.51
C ASN A 66 9.25 11.31 1.31
N ASP A 67 10.08 10.25 1.48
CA ASP A 67 10.43 9.31 0.41
C ASP A 67 9.21 8.57 -0.19
N TYR A 68 8.17 8.31 0.62
CA TYR A 68 6.92 7.71 0.14
C TYR A 68 6.17 8.69 -0.76
N GLY A 69 5.80 9.85 -0.21
CA GLY A 69 4.98 10.82 -0.92
C GLY A 69 5.63 11.30 -2.20
N LYS A 70 6.93 11.63 -2.15
CA LYS A 70 7.67 12.07 -3.34
C LYS A 70 7.77 10.97 -4.39
N GLY A 71 8.11 9.73 -3.98
CA GLY A 71 8.27 8.61 -4.91
C GLY A 71 6.98 8.28 -5.65
N LEU A 72 5.84 8.18 -4.93
CA LEU A 72 4.53 7.94 -5.54
C LEU A 72 4.09 9.11 -6.41
N ALA A 73 4.30 10.37 -5.98
CA ALA A 73 3.94 11.56 -6.75
C ALA A 73 4.71 11.62 -8.09
N ASP A 74 6.00 11.30 -8.09
CA ASP A 74 6.83 11.29 -9.30
C ASP A 74 6.33 10.23 -10.30
N VAL A 75 6.05 9.01 -9.84
CA VAL A 75 5.50 7.92 -10.69
C VAL A 75 4.12 8.30 -11.22
N TYR A 76 3.22 8.76 -10.36
CA TYR A 76 1.87 9.15 -10.74
C TYR A 76 1.87 10.31 -11.74
N ALA A 77 2.66 11.37 -11.49
CA ALA A 77 2.77 12.52 -12.39
C ALA A 77 3.29 12.13 -13.78
N ALA A 78 4.27 11.23 -13.84
CA ALA A 78 4.78 10.71 -15.11
C ALA A 78 3.71 9.89 -15.86
N ALA A 79 3.00 9.01 -15.15
CA ALA A 79 1.99 8.13 -15.73
C ALA A 79 0.75 8.90 -16.24
N VAL A 80 0.24 9.88 -15.49
CA VAL A 80 -0.89 10.71 -15.96
C VAL A 80 -0.51 11.57 -17.17
N LYS A 81 0.72 12.10 -17.22
CA LYS A 81 1.24 12.79 -18.42
C LYS A 81 1.30 11.88 -19.63
N ALA A 82 1.75 10.64 -19.44
CA ALA A 82 1.77 9.63 -20.52
C ALA A 82 0.36 9.30 -21.04
N HIS A 83 -0.67 9.44 -20.21
CA HIS A 83 -2.08 9.34 -20.61
C HIS A 83 -2.67 10.62 -21.23
N GLY A 84 -1.87 11.66 -21.43
CA GLY A 84 -2.31 12.94 -21.98
C GLY A 84 -3.09 13.81 -20.99
N ILE A 85 -3.01 13.51 -19.68
CA ILE A 85 -3.63 14.30 -18.62
C ILE A 85 -2.67 15.41 -18.20
N LYS A 86 -3.17 16.65 -18.15
CA LYS A 86 -2.37 17.81 -17.74
C LYS A 86 -2.09 17.76 -16.24
N VAL A 87 -0.83 17.78 -15.84
CA VAL A 87 -0.41 18.05 -14.45
C VAL A 87 -0.26 19.55 -14.30
N THR A 88 -1.09 20.17 -13.46
CA THR A 88 -1.08 21.64 -13.26
C THR A 88 -0.01 22.08 -12.29
N ILE A 89 0.21 21.30 -11.24
CA ILE A 89 1.24 21.50 -10.23
C ILE A 89 1.61 20.19 -9.55
N VAL A 90 2.83 20.09 -9.04
CA VAL A 90 3.28 19.06 -8.08
C VAL A 90 3.91 19.79 -6.91
N SER A 91 3.32 19.73 -5.72
CA SER A 91 3.74 20.49 -4.55
C SER A 91 3.78 19.61 -3.30
N ALA A 92 4.87 19.71 -2.56
CA ALA A 92 4.96 19.04 -1.28
C ALA A 92 4.14 19.76 -0.20
N HIS A 93 3.67 19.00 0.79
CA HIS A 93 3.14 19.50 2.05
C HIS A 93 3.86 18.83 3.22
N GLU A 94 4.01 19.56 4.31
CA GLU A 94 4.59 19.03 5.54
C GLU A 94 3.53 18.35 6.38
N ASP A 95 3.90 17.26 7.03
CA ASP A 95 3.03 16.53 7.96
C ASP A 95 2.82 17.30 9.27
N GLY A 96 1.67 17.10 9.91
CA GLY A 96 1.40 17.57 11.26
C GLY A 96 1.22 19.08 11.42
N LYS A 97 1.01 19.84 10.35
CA LYS A 97 0.68 21.27 10.43
C LYS A 97 -0.73 21.47 11.01
N ALA A 98 -0.90 22.55 11.76
CA ALA A 98 -2.21 22.96 12.26
C ALA A 98 -3.10 23.58 11.16
N ASP A 99 -2.50 24.12 10.09
CA ASP A 99 -3.19 24.80 9.00
C ASP A 99 -2.51 24.51 7.64
N TYR A 100 -3.34 24.26 6.63
CA TYR A 100 -2.95 23.97 5.24
C TYR A 100 -3.46 25.00 4.23
N SER A 101 -3.91 26.18 4.69
CA SER A 101 -4.49 27.23 3.82
C SER A 101 -3.54 27.67 2.72
N SER A 102 -2.24 27.74 2.99
CA SER A 102 -1.23 28.13 2.00
C SER A 102 -1.05 27.09 0.90
N GLU A 103 -1.05 25.80 1.27
CA GLU A 103 -0.98 24.68 0.33
C GLU A 103 -2.24 24.65 -0.54
N VAL A 104 -3.43 24.78 0.08
CA VAL A 104 -4.71 24.83 -0.63
C VAL A 104 -4.78 26.01 -1.58
N ALA A 105 -4.34 27.21 -1.17
CA ALA A 105 -4.30 28.38 -2.04
C ALA A 105 -3.37 28.17 -3.25
N THR A 106 -2.22 27.54 -3.04
CA THR A 106 -1.28 27.19 -4.11
C THR A 106 -1.89 26.21 -5.12
N LEU A 107 -2.56 25.15 -4.62
CA LEU A 107 -3.27 24.18 -5.46
C LEU A 107 -4.43 24.81 -6.22
N ALA A 108 -5.22 25.66 -5.55
CA ALA A 108 -6.32 26.39 -6.14
C ALA A 108 -5.88 27.32 -7.27
N SER A 109 -4.76 28.04 -7.08
CA SER A 109 -4.18 28.92 -8.11
C SER A 109 -3.74 28.16 -9.36
N ALA A 110 -3.23 26.92 -9.19
CA ALA A 110 -2.85 26.06 -10.30
C ALA A 110 -4.06 25.46 -11.02
N GLY A 111 -5.17 25.24 -10.29
CA GLY A 111 -6.41 24.66 -10.79
C GLY A 111 -6.27 23.20 -11.19
N GLY A 112 -7.34 22.65 -11.75
CA GLY A 112 -7.44 21.27 -12.23
C GLY A 112 -8.84 20.71 -12.04
N ASP A 113 -9.14 19.60 -12.73
CA ASP A 113 -10.42 18.89 -12.57
C ASP A 113 -10.50 18.12 -11.23
N ALA A 114 -9.34 17.82 -10.66
CA ALA A 114 -9.20 17.10 -9.40
C ALA A 114 -7.85 17.41 -8.75
N VAL A 115 -7.74 17.16 -7.46
CA VAL A 115 -6.47 17.16 -6.74
C VAL A 115 -6.12 15.75 -6.27
N ALA A 116 -4.91 15.28 -6.59
CA ALA A 116 -4.35 14.07 -6.03
C ALA A 116 -3.70 14.40 -4.67
N VAL A 117 -4.18 13.75 -3.63
CA VAL A 117 -3.66 13.87 -2.26
C VAL A 117 -2.88 12.59 -1.95
N ILE A 118 -1.57 12.70 -1.98
CA ILE A 118 -0.62 11.61 -1.71
C ILE A 118 -0.01 11.85 -0.35
N GLY A 119 -0.48 11.15 0.66
CA GLY A 119 -0.07 11.40 2.04
C GLY A 119 -0.80 10.52 3.04
N TYR A 120 -0.94 11.03 4.24
CA TYR A 120 -1.57 10.32 5.34
C TYR A 120 -2.79 11.08 5.87
N LEU A 121 -3.84 10.32 6.24
CA LEU A 121 -5.13 10.86 6.72
C LEU A 121 -4.94 11.92 7.81
N ASP A 122 -4.27 11.56 8.89
CA ASP A 122 -4.21 12.35 10.11
C ASP A 122 -2.95 13.22 10.23
N GLN A 123 -2.09 13.20 9.20
CA GLN A 123 -0.86 14.00 9.20
C GLN A 123 -0.90 15.21 8.25
N GLY A 124 -2.02 15.42 7.56
CA GLY A 124 -2.17 16.55 6.63
C GLY A 124 -3.27 16.36 5.62
N GLY A 125 -3.50 15.12 5.19
CA GLY A 125 -4.44 14.83 4.11
C GLY A 125 -5.86 15.33 4.38
N LYS A 126 -6.41 15.12 5.58
CA LYS A 126 -7.72 15.66 5.96
C LYS A 126 -7.76 17.19 5.95
N GLY A 127 -6.69 17.85 6.41
CA GLY A 127 -6.61 19.32 6.43
C GLY A 127 -6.62 19.92 5.02
N ILE A 128 -5.93 19.29 4.08
CA ILE A 128 -5.94 19.70 2.67
C ILE A 128 -7.32 19.49 2.04
N ILE A 129 -7.98 18.38 2.32
CA ILE A 129 -9.32 18.09 1.82
C ILE A 129 -10.32 19.08 2.41
N GLN A 130 -10.30 19.32 3.74
CA GLN A 130 -11.16 20.29 4.40
C GLN A 130 -11.01 21.68 3.79
N GLY A 131 -9.78 22.20 3.72
CA GLY A 131 -9.54 23.52 3.16
C GLY A 131 -9.95 23.63 1.68
N SER A 132 -9.81 22.55 0.90
CA SER A 132 -10.24 22.51 -0.50
C SER A 132 -11.76 22.58 -0.63
N LEU A 133 -12.51 21.87 0.24
CA LEU A 133 -13.96 21.90 0.28
C LEU A 133 -14.46 23.26 0.77
N ASP A 134 -13.91 23.80 1.84
CA ASP A 134 -14.32 25.07 2.46
C ASP A 134 -14.10 26.26 1.51
N SER A 135 -13.00 26.25 0.75
CA SER A 135 -12.71 27.30 -0.23
C SER A 135 -13.41 27.08 -1.58
N GLY A 136 -14.00 25.91 -1.81
CA GLY A 136 -14.55 25.52 -3.11
C GLY A 136 -13.50 25.29 -4.20
N ALA A 137 -12.21 25.15 -3.82
CA ALA A 137 -11.11 24.95 -4.76
C ALA A 137 -11.18 23.61 -5.50
N PHE A 138 -11.52 22.55 -4.77
CA PHE A 138 -11.69 21.20 -5.32
C PHE A 138 -12.83 20.46 -4.59
N ASP A 139 -13.60 19.68 -5.35
CA ASP A 139 -14.64 18.77 -4.84
C ASP A 139 -14.42 17.31 -5.26
N LYS A 140 -13.27 17.06 -5.90
CA LYS A 140 -12.90 15.74 -6.39
C LYS A 140 -11.44 15.43 -6.02
N PHE A 141 -11.28 14.37 -5.24
CA PHE A 141 -10.00 13.96 -4.69
C PHE A 141 -9.58 12.60 -5.25
N ILE A 142 -8.31 12.50 -5.64
CA ILE A 142 -7.66 11.27 -6.04
C ILE A 142 -6.77 10.86 -4.87
N LEU A 143 -7.07 9.72 -4.27
CA LEU A 143 -6.56 9.33 -2.96
C LEU A 143 -5.52 8.22 -3.10
N SER A 144 -4.33 8.44 -2.55
CA SER A 144 -3.35 7.37 -2.36
C SER A 144 -3.81 6.39 -1.28
N ASP A 145 -3.12 5.28 -1.14
CA ASP A 145 -3.36 4.24 -0.12
C ASP A 145 -3.35 4.78 1.31
N GLY A 146 -2.41 5.67 1.64
CA GLY A 146 -2.33 6.34 2.95
C GLY A 146 -3.50 7.29 3.25
N MET A 147 -4.34 7.58 2.26
CA MET A 147 -5.56 8.35 2.39
C MET A 147 -6.84 7.50 2.46
N ILE A 148 -6.73 6.16 2.40
CA ILE A 148 -7.87 5.26 2.46
C ILE A 148 -8.10 4.82 3.91
N GLY A 149 -9.24 5.18 4.47
CA GLY A 149 -9.65 4.80 5.82
C GLY A 149 -10.99 5.41 6.20
N ASP A 150 -11.73 4.72 7.08
CA ASP A 150 -13.10 5.13 7.46
C ASP A 150 -13.12 6.51 8.11
N SER A 151 -12.07 6.90 8.82
CA SER A 151 -11.97 8.22 9.45
C SER A 151 -12.04 9.39 8.44
N LEU A 152 -11.71 9.15 7.16
CA LEU A 152 -11.91 10.14 6.09
C LEU A 152 -13.40 10.30 5.75
N THR A 153 -14.07 9.17 5.52
CA THR A 153 -15.49 9.17 5.17
C THR A 153 -16.38 9.53 6.35
N ASP A 154 -15.97 9.26 7.58
CA ASP A 154 -16.66 9.71 8.78
C ASP A 154 -16.58 11.23 8.94
N ALA A 155 -15.45 11.84 8.55
CA ALA A 155 -15.28 13.30 8.62
C ALA A 155 -16.07 14.05 7.53
N PHE A 156 -16.06 13.57 6.29
CA PHE A 156 -16.55 14.33 5.13
C PHE A 156 -17.77 13.71 4.44
N GLY A 157 -18.08 12.46 4.72
CA GLY A 157 -19.29 11.79 4.24
C GLY A 157 -19.52 11.93 2.73
N LYS A 158 -20.68 12.46 2.36
CA LYS A 158 -21.13 12.57 0.97
C LYS A 158 -20.38 13.63 0.15
N ASP A 159 -19.68 14.56 0.78
CA ASP A 159 -18.90 15.59 0.08
C ASP A 159 -17.76 14.95 -0.74
N LEU A 160 -17.36 13.73 -0.37
CA LEU A 160 -16.37 12.96 -1.11
C LEU A 160 -16.92 12.02 -2.20
N ASN A 161 -18.21 12.05 -2.50
CA ASN A 161 -18.85 11.11 -3.45
C ASN A 161 -18.26 11.11 -4.88
N LYS A 162 -17.51 12.14 -5.25
CA LYS A 162 -16.81 12.22 -6.55
C LYS A 162 -15.38 11.69 -6.48
N SER A 163 -14.91 11.35 -5.29
CA SER A 163 -13.52 10.97 -5.02
C SER A 163 -13.30 9.46 -5.18
N PHE A 164 -12.06 9.11 -5.46
CA PHE A 164 -11.64 7.74 -5.67
C PHE A 164 -10.15 7.58 -5.36
N GLY A 165 -9.70 6.35 -5.29
CA GLY A 165 -8.30 6.05 -5.03
C GLY A 165 -7.95 4.59 -5.29
N SER A 166 -6.79 4.20 -4.87
CA SER A 166 -6.35 2.81 -4.89
C SER A 166 -5.49 2.48 -3.68
N MET A 167 -5.51 1.23 -3.29
CA MET A 167 -4.64 0.68 -2.25
C MET A 167 -4.28 -0.76 -2.60
N PRO A 168 -3.16 -1.30 -2.09
CA PRO A 168 -2.89 -2.72 -2.15
C PRO A 168 -4.06 -3.54 -1.61
N GLY A 169 -4.28 -4.71 -2.20
CA GLY A 169 -5.31 -5.64 -1.74
C GLY A 169 -5.85 -6.52 -2.86
N SER A 170 -6.58 -7.57 -2.46
CA SER A 170 -7.14 -8.59 -3.34
C SER A 170 -8.62 -8.80 -3.09
N MET A 171 -9.34 -9.26 -4.12
CA MET A 171 -10.73 -9.75 -4.03
C MET A 171 -10.80 -11.28 -4.11
N ASN A 172 -9.67 -11.97 -4.02
CA ASN A 172 -9.63 -13.42 -4.11
C ASN A 172 -10.20 -14.07 -2.83
N GLU A 173 -11.22 -14.90 -2.98
CA GLU A 173 -11.91 -15.55 -1.85
C GLU A 173 -11.02 -16.54 -1.07
N LYS A 174 -10.09 -17.22 -1.74
CA LYS A 174 -9.20 -18.18 -1.07
C LYS A 174 -8.13 -17.53 -0.22
N THR A 175 -7.79 -16.31 -0.50
CA THR A 175 -6.79 -15.52 0.22
C THR A 175 -7.48 -14.47 1.08
N ALA A 176 -7.86 -13.34 0.53
CA ALA A 176 -8.48 -12.22 1.24
C ALA A 176 -9.80 -12.60 1.93
N GLY A 177 -10.67 -13.41 1.29
CA GLY A 177 -11.94 -13.86 1.88
C GLY A 177 -11.73 -14.80 3.07
N THR A 178 -10.77 -15.74 2.96
CA THR A 178 -10.41 -16.63 4.07
C THR A 178 -9.76 -15.82 5.21
N PHE A 179 -8.87 -14.87 4.87
CA PHE A 179 -8.27 -14.00 5.88
C PHE A 179 -9.31 -13.18 6.65
N ALA A 180 -10.29 -12.59 5.96
CA ALA A 180 -11.37 -11.86 6.61
C ALA A 180 -12.12 -12.71 7.64
N SER A 181 -12.34 -13.99 7.33
CA SER A 181 -12.99 -14.94 8.25
C SER A 181 -12.12 -15.26 9.46
N VAL A 182 -10.80 -15.46 9.25
CA VAL A 182 -9.82 -15.72 10.33
C VAL A 182 -9.68 -14.51 11.25
N ALA A 183 -9.55 -13.32 10.69
CA ALA A 183 -9.43 -12.06 11.42
C ALA A 183 -10.69 -11.79 12.26
N LYS A 184 -11.89 -11.98 11.68
CA LYS A 184 -13.15 -11.83 12.39
C LYS A 184 -13.25 -12.79 13.57
N ALA A 185 -12.83 -14.06 13.41
CA ALA A 185 -12.82 -15.04 14.50
C ALA A 185 -11.85 -14.62 15.63
N ALA A 186 -10.81 -13.88 15.33
CA ALA A 186 -9.85 -13.31 16.29
C ALA A 186 -10.28 -11.92 16.84
N GLY A 187 -11.43 -11.38 16.44
CA GLY A 187 -11.89 -10.05 16.85
C GLY A 187 -11.12 -8.90 16.21
N ILE A 188 -10.47 -9.15 15.05
CA ILE A 188 -9.66 -8.15 14.33
C ILE A 188 -10.45 -7.67 13.11
N ASP A 189 -10.47 -6.35 12.90
CA ASP A 189 -10.97 -5.75 11.67
C ASP A 189 -9.94 -5.92 10.54
N SER A 190 -10.32 -6.66 9.51
CA SER A 190 -9.49 -6.90 8.32
C SER A 190 -9.69 -5.90 7.20
N SER A 191 -10.57 -4.90 7.36
CA SER A 191 -10.91 -3.94 6.31
C SER A 191 -9.90 -2.82 6.13
N GLY A 192 -9.07 -2.57 7.14
CA GLY A 192 -8.03 -1.55 7.14
C GLY A 192 -6.89 -1.84 6.16
N PRO A 193 -6.20 -0.80 5.68
CA PRO A 193 -5.02 -0.96 4.84
C PRO A 193 -3.96 -1.84 5.51
N TYR A 194 -3.30 -2.68 4.72
CA TYR A 194 -2.15 -3.48 5.13
C TYR A 194 -2.38 -4.52 6.24
N THR A 195 -3.63 -4.83 6.59
CA THR A 195 -3.93 -5.87 7.59
C THR A 195 -3.55 -7.26 7.09
N GLY A 196 -3.85 -7.58 5.83
CA GLY A 196 -3.44 -8.82 5.18
C GLY A 196 -1.94 -8.93 5.03
N GLU A 197 -1.29 -7.88 4.56
CA GLU A 197 0.14 -7.78 4.38
C GLU A 197 0.90 -7.96 5.71
N SER A 198 0.35 -7.44 6.81
CA SER A 198 0.92 -7.61 8.17
C SER A 198 0.83 -9.06 8.64
N TYR A 199 -0.29 -9.71 8.39
CA TYR A 199 -0.45 -11.14 8.67
C TYR A 199 0.56 -11.97 7.89
N ASP A 200 0.72 -11.68 6.59
CA ASP A 200 1.65 -12.39 5.70
C ASP A 200 3.11 -12.16 6.11
N ALA A 201 3.48 -10.94 6.45
CA ALA A 201 4.84 -10.63 6.91
C ALA A 201 5.24 -11.44 8.16
N ALA A 202 4.34 -11.54 9.14
CA ALA A 202 4.55 -12.33 10.34
C ALA A 202 4.62 -13.85 10.04
N ALA A 203 3.70 -14.34 9.21
CA ALA A 203 3.65 -15.75 8.84
C ALA A 203 4.91 -16.20 8.07
N LEU A 204 5.41 -15.38 7.15
CA LEU A 204 6.63 -15.66 6.39
C LEU A 204 7.86 -15.78 7.29
N ILE A 205 8.00 -14.91 8.29
CA ILE A 205 9.09 -15.02 9.29
C ILE A 205 9.02 -16.36 10.02
N VAL A 206 7.85 -16.72 10.53
CA VAL A 206 7.66 -17.95 11.30
C VAL A 206 7.89 -19.21 10.45
N LEU A 207 7.40 -19.22 9.20
CA LEU A 207 7.64 -20.32 8.26
C LEU A 207 9.11 -20.42 7.87
N ALA A 208 9.81 -19.29 7.64
CA ALA A 208 11.23 -19.27 7.33
C ALA A 208 12.09 -19.79 8.49
N MET A 209 11.73 -19.45 9.75
CA MET A 209 12.36 -20.02 10.94
C MET A 209 12.21 -21.54 10.98
N GLN A 210 11.01 -22.06 10.74
CA GLN A 210 10.76 -23.49 10.72
C GLN A 210 11.47 -24.19 9.58
N ALA A 211 11.50 -23.60 8.39
CA ALA A 211 12.20 -24.14 7.22
C ALA A 211 13.70 -24.26 7.47
N GLY A 212 14.30 -23.27 8.12
CA GLY A 212 15.73 -23.28 8.49
C GLY A 212 16.05 -24.04 9.77
N GLY A 213 15.05 -24.50 10.52
CA GLY A 213 15.22 -25.13 11.82
C GLY A 213 15.94 -24.25 12.85
N SER A 214 15.90 -22.92 12.68
CA SER A 214 16.67 -21.95 13.47
C SER A 214 15.98 -20.59 13.51
N ALA A 215 16.12 -19.87 14.63
CA ALA A 215 15.75 -18.46 14.77
C ALA A 215 16.92 -17.50 14.44
N ASP A 216 18.04 -18.04 13.93
CA ASP A 216 19.18 -17.25 13.52
C ASP A 216 18.82 -16.35 12.32
N ARG A 217 19.25 -15.10 12.35
CA ARG A 217 18.89 -14.05 11.40
C ARG A 217 19.24 -14.43 9.96
N ALA A 218 20.44 -14.94 9.74
CA ALA A 218 20.88 -15.34 8.40
C ALA A 218 20.10 -16.57 7.89
N SER A 219 19.72 -17.50 8.77
CA SER A 219 18.88 -18.64 8.43
C SER A 219 17.48 -18.17 8.00
N ILE A 220 16.88 -17.22 8.70
CA ILE A 220 15.56 -16.67 8.34
C ILE A 220 15.65 -16.01 6.96
N ALA A 221 16.61 -15.09 6.72
CA ALA A 221 16.78 -14.40 5.44
C ALA A 221 16.85 -15.37 4.27
N LYS A 222 17.64 -16.44 4.42
CA LYS A 222 17.83 -17.45 3.37
C LYS A 222 16.56 -18.21 3.00
N ASN A 223 15.63 -18.38 3.94
CA ASN A 223 14.44 -19.22 3.75
C ASN A 223 13.17 -18.43 3.40
N VAL A 224 13.16 -17.09 3.52
CA VAL A 224 11.95 -16.29 3.23
C VAL A 224 11.44 -16.51 1.80
N MET A 225 12.32 -16.41 0.81
CA MET A 225 11.95 -16.59 -0.61
C MET A 225 11.43 -17.99 -0.91
N ASP A 226 12.05 -19.01 -0.33
CA ASP A 226 11.69 -20.41 -0.57
C ASP A 226 10.29 -20.74 -0.01
N VAL A 227 9.93 -20.20 1.15
CA VAL A 227 8.59 -20.43 1.72
C VAL A 227 7.52 -19.56 1.06
N ALA A 228 7.88 -18.37 0.53
CA ALA A 228 6.95 -17.48 -0.14
C ALA A 228 6.60 -17.94 -1.56
N ASN A 229 7.60 -18.40 -2.33
CA ASN A 229 7.44 -18.65 -3.77
C ASN A 229 7.38 -20.12 -4.15
N GLY A 230 7.41 -21.03 -3.17
CA GLY A 230 7.35 -22.46 -3.46
C GLY A 230 8.58 -22.99 -4.22
N PRO A 231 8.46 -24.10 -4.94
CA PRO A 231 7.26 -24.93 -5.07
C PRO A 231 6.92 -25.72 -3.79
N GLY A 232 5.65 -25.98 -3.55
CA GLY A 232 5.25 -26.77 -2.37
C GLY A 232 3.74 -26.88 -2.17
N THR A 233 3.36 -27.31 -0.97
CA THR A 233 1.95 -27.33 -0.58
C THR A 233 1.48 -25.90 -0.29
N LYS A 234 0.41 -25.45 -0.93
CA LYS A 234 -0.19 -24.14 -0.69
C LYS A 234 -0.69 -23.99 0.73
N ILE A 235 -0.35 -22.87 1.35
CA ILE A 235 -0.71 -22.51 2.73
C ILE A 235 -1.52 -21.20 2.69
N TYR A 236 -2.78 -21.29 3.10
CA TYR A 236 -3.72 -20.19 3.15
C TYR A 236 -3.89 -19.63 4.57
N PRO A 237 -4.57 -18.47 4.76
CA PRO A 237 -4.83 -17.93 6.09
C PRO A 237 -5.50 -18.95 7.00
N GLY A 238 -5.05 -19.02 8.27
CA GLY A 238 -5.50 -20.02 9.24
C GLY A 238 -4.79 -21.39 9.15
N GLU A 239 -4.03 -21.65 8.08
CA GLU A 239 -3.30 -22.92 7.90
C GLU A 239 -1.83 -22.86 8.35
N LEU A 240 -1.42 -21.85 9.12
CA LEU A 240 0.01 -21.68 9.52
C LEU A 240 0.55 -22.93 10.22
N LYS A 241 -0.26 -23.54 11.11
CA LYS A 241 0.13 -24.82 11.77
C LYS A 241 0.39 -25.94 10.78
N LYS A 242 -0.41 -26.08 9.73
CA LYS A 242 -0.21 -27.05 8.65
C LYS A 242 1.13 -26.81 7.94
N GLY A 243 1.44 -25.55 7.65
CA GLY A 243 2.72 -25.15 7.06
C GLY A 243 3.92 -25.56 7.93
N LEU A 244 3.86 -25.25 9.22
CA LEU A 244 4.90 -25.62 10.19
C LEU A 244 5.08 -27.15 10.29
N ASP A 245 3.98 -27.91 10.37
CA ASP A 245 4.02 -29.37 10.46
C ASP A 245 4.62 -30.01 9.18
N LEU A 246 4.38 -29.43 8.01
CA LEU A 246 4.98 -29.87 6.75
C LEU A 246 6.48 -29.61 6.71
N LEU A 247 6.88 -28.38 7.06
CA LEU A 247 8.29 -27.98 7.10
C LEU A 247 9.09 -28.82 8.12
N ALA A 248 8.52 -29.10 9.30
CA ALA A 248 9.11 -29.99 10.30
C ALA A 248 9.38 -31.41 9.78
N LYS A 249 8.63 -31.86 8.77
CA LYS A 249 8.80 -33.16 8.09
C LYS A 249 9.67 -33.06 6.83
N GLY A 250 10.37 -31.94 6.63
CA GLY A 250 11.20 -31.70 5.44
C GLY A 250 10.41 -31.54 4.13
N LYS A 251 9.11 -31.24 4.21
CA LYS A 251 8.28 -30.97 3.03
C LYS A 251 8.34 -29.46 2.68
N LYS A 252 8.19 -29.15 1.41
CA LYS A 252 8.15 -27.76 0.93
C LYS A 252 6.73 -27.19 1.00
N VAL A 253 6.65 -25.90 1.25
CA VAL A 253 5.42 -25.10 1.22
C VAL A 253 5.47 -24.01 0.17
N ASP A 254 4.31 -23.50 -0.20
CA ASP A 254 4.07 -22.37 -1.08
C ASP A 254 3.06 -21.46 -0.36
N TYR A 255 3.54 -20.38 0.23
CA TYR A 255 2.71 -19.54 1.09
C TYR A 255 1.89 -18.56 0.25
N GLU A 256 0.59 -18.78 0.19
CA GLU A 256 -0.37 -17.88 -0.47
C GLU A 256 -0.83 -16.73 0.44
N GLY A 257 -1.02 -17.02 1.71
CA GLY A 257 -1.40 -16.03 2.72
C GLY A 257 -2.69 -15.27 2.44
N ALA A 258 -2.81 -14.10 3.05
CA ALA A 258 -3.96 -13.22 2.95
C ALA A 258 -3.99 -12.44 1.63
N THR A 259 -2.81 -12.14 1.06
CA THR A 259 -2.69 -11.28 -0.12
C THR A 259 -2.42 -12.05 -1.42
N GLY A 260 -2.21 -13.35 -1.35
CA GLY A 260 -1.71 -14.15 -2.49
C GLY A 260 -0.24 -13.79 -2.75
N VAL A 261 0.57 -13.76 -1.69
CA VAL A 261 1.93 -13.25 -1.74
C VAL A 261 2.82 -14.05 -2.68
N SER A 262 3.48 -13.35 -3.60
CA SER A 262 4.53 -13.87 -4.45
C SER A 262 5.60 -12.78 -4.56
N PHE A 263 6.84 -13.12 -4.25
CA PHE A 263 7.94 -12.16 -4.28
C PHE A 263 8.66 -12.16 -5.63
N THR A 264 8.97 -10.97 -6.09
CA THR A 264 9.93 -10.75 -7.17
C THR A 264 11.34 -11.17 -6.72
N SER A 265 12.29 -11.20 -7.64
CA SER A 265 13.69 -11.54 -7.34
C SER A 265 14.36 -10.61 -6.31
N VAL A 266 13.80 -9.44 -6.07
CA VAL A 266 14.29 -8.46 -5.08
C VAL A 266 13.49 -8.48 -3.76
N GLY A 267 12.67 -9.49 -3.50
CA GLY A 267 11.98 -9.66 -2.22
C GLY A 267 10.79 -8.72 -2.00
N GLU A 268 10.19 -8.22 -3.07
CA GLU A 268 8.97 -7.39 -2.99
C GLU A 268 7.76 -8.09 -3.62
N ALA A 269 6.59 -7.96 -2.99
CA ALA A 269 5.37 -8.57 -3.50
C ALA A 269 4.97 -7.98 -4.86
N GLU A 270 4.59 -8.86 -5.80
CA GLU A 270 3.98 -8.43 -7.07
C GLU A 270 2.64 -7.73 -6.82
N GLY A 271 1.83 -8.28 -5.93
CA GLY A 271 0.59 -7.73 -5.41
C GLY A 271 -0.47 -7.37 -6.44
N SER A 272 -1.64 -7.09 -5.96
CA SER A 272 -2.75 -6.50 -6.71
C SER A 272 -3.27 -5.27 -5.96
N PHE A 273 -4.07 -4.46 -6.65
CA PHE A 273 -4.61 -3.23 -6.09
C PHE A 273 -6.13 -3.23 -6.17
N LEU A 274 -6.76 -2.64 -5.18
CA LEU A 274 -8.20 -2.38 -5.16
C LEU A 274 -8.46 -0.94 -5.61
N GLU A 275 -9.22 -0.77 -6.70
CA GLU A 275 -9.82 0.50 -7.03
C GLU A 275 -10.91 0.79 -6.00
N LYS A 276 -10.79 1.92 -5.30
CA LYS A 276 -11.75 2.41 -4.32
C LYS A 276 -12.55 3.56 -4.92
N GLU A 277 -13.85 3.58 -4.68
CA GLU A 277 -14.69 4.76 -4.93
C GLU A 277 -15.46 5.11 -3.65
N ILE A 278 -15.79 6.39 -3.49
CA ILE A 278 -16.65 6.83 -2.40
C ILE A 278 -18.07 6.98 -2.95
N LYS A 279 -18.99 6.20 -2.39
CA LYS A 279 -20.40 6.20 -2.78
C LYS A 279 -21.31 6.18 -1.55
N GLY A 280 -22.21 7.14 -1.47
CA GLY A 280 -23.06 7.31 -0.30
C GLY A 280 -22.28 7.67 0.96
N GLY A 281 -21.13 8.36 0.81
CA GLY A 281 -20.26 8.75 1.91
C GLY A 281 -19.44 7.60 2.51
N LYS A 282 -19.22 6.50 1.78
CA LYS A 282 -18.42 5.36 2.24
C LYS A 282 -17.55 4.80 1.12
N PHE A 283 -16.37 4.29 1.47
CA PHE A 283 -15.52 3.54 0.55
C PHE A 283 -16.18 2.25 0.09
N LYS A 284 -16.07 1.98 -1.20
CA LYS A 284 -16.48 0.73 -1.85
C LYS A 284 -15.35 0.21 -2.74
N ASN A 285 -15.14 -1.10 -2.70
CA ASN A 285 -14.29 -1.76 -3.70
C ASN A 285 -15.07 -1.76 -5.03
N LYS A 286 -14.44 -1.27 -6.08
CA LYS A 286 -15.04 -1.26 -7.41
C LYS A 286 -14.48 -2.37 -8.28
N LYS A 287 -13.17 -2.54 -8.26
CA LYS A 287 -12.47 -3.46 -9.15
C LYS A 287 -11.09 -3.79 -8.59
N GLN A 288 -10.63 -5.01 -8.81
CA GLN A 288 -9.21 -5.37 -8.64
C GLN A 288 -8.44 -5.04 -9.92
N ARG A 289 -7.24 -4.51 -9.73
CA ARG A 289 -6.33 -4.08 -10.79
C ARG A 289 -5.01 -4.84 -10.72
#